data_2b7bdeedfa85e2cb5ac7e5814873755e
#
_entry.id   2b7bdeedfa85e2cb5ac7e5814873755e
#
_cell.length_a   1.000
_cell.length_b   1.000
_cell.length_c   1.000
_cell.angle_alpha   90.00
_cell.angle_beta   90.00
_cell.angle_gamma   90.00
#
_symmetry.space_group_name_H-M   'P 1'
#
loop_
_entity.id
_entity.type
_entity.pdbx_description
1 polymer ?
#
loop_
_entity_poly.entity_id
_entity_poly.type
_entity_poly.pdbx_seq_one_letter_code
_entity_poly.pdbx_strand_id
1 'polypeptide(L)'
;MNMSADTKLPKIAKNASATMNFINIIISAQRQRSMLLITMATVLGVALTARLGFWQLSRGHDKEALHAAILSKQAQPALDTVTVLKDKRVLAQVHQRVSLEGRWLPKHTVYLENRPMQGRSGFIVLTPLQLDAATTVLVQRGWIPRHQQDRTLLAPIETPQGQVQVNGRIAAAPSEVMGLGEAVDATTGQATRQLPIRQNLNVAAFSNEIGATLVATVLQTDANTDGLQRNWPEITAGVEKHWGYAFQWFALAAVQLLLYFWYQWIKPYRHAR
;
A
#
# COMPACT_ATOMS: atom_id res chain seq x y z
N MET A 1 -27.08 -1.56 99.41
CA MET A 1 -27.48 -2.38 98.28
C MET A 1 -26.83 -1.77 97.03
N ASN A 2 -25.68 -2.31 96.69
CA ASN A 2 -24.81 -1.71 95.60
C ASN A 2 -24.87 -2.67 94.44
N MET A 3 -25.45 -2.24 93.32
CA MET A 3 -25.62 -3.05 92.15
C MET A 3 -24.63 -2.63 91.07
N SER A 4 -23.79 -3.56 90.78
CA SER A 4 -22.78 -3.60 89.73
C SER A 4 -23.36 -3.30 88.30
N ALA A 5 -22.93 -2.21 87.71
CA ALA A 5 -23.30 -1.84 86.33
C ALA A 5 -22.06 -1.42 85.49
N ASP A 6 -20.95 -2.18 85.56
CA ASP A 6 -19.72 -1.66 84.95
C ASP A 6 -18.87 -2.71 84.21
N THR A 7 -19.48 -3.70 83.57
CA THR A 7 -18.66 -4.74 82.89
C THR A 7 -19.00 -5.00 81.44
N LYS A 8 -19.92 -4.25 80.76
CA LYS A 8 -20.30 -4.50 79.35
C LYS A 8 -19.71 -3.52 78.31
N LEU A 9 -19.36 -2.31 78.76
CA LEU A 9 -18.82 -1.26 77.86
C LEU A 9 -17.45 -1.59 77.23
N PRO A 10 -16.47 -2.18 77.91
CA PRO A 10 -15.15 -2.43 77.28
C PRO A 10 -15.16 -3.56 76.24
N LYS A 11 -16.06 -4.51 76.26
CA LYS A 11 -16.17 -5.57 75.25
C LYS A 11 -16.78 -5.08 73.94
N ILE A 12 -17.77 -4.20 74.02
CA ILE A 12 -18.40 -3.60 72.79
C ILE A 12 -17.42 -2.71 72.10
N ALA A 13 -16.64 -1.90 72.77
CA ALA A 13 -15.61 -1.05 72.23
C ALA A 13 -14.46 -1.84 71.54
N LYS A 14 -13.99 -2.93 72.09
CA LYS A 14 -12.99 -3.83 71.52
C LYS A 14 -13.49 -4.53 70.23
N ASN A 15 -14.75 -4.98 70.22
CA ASN A 15 -15.34 -5.62 69.06
C ASN A 15 -15.57 -4.60 67.96
N ALA A 16 -15.98 -3.37 68.24
CA ALA A 16 -16.08 -2.29 67.21
C ALA A 16 -14.73 -1.90 66.62
N SER A 17 -13.70 -1.85 67.48
CA SER A 17 -12.33 -1.58 67.00
C SER A 17 -11.79 -2.72 66.11
N ALA A 18 -12.02 -3.97 66.47
CA ALA A 18 -11.62 -5.14 65.66
C ALA A 18 -12.34 -5.17 64.30
N THR A 19 -13.65 -4.87 64.28
CA THR A 19 -14.44 -4.80 63.03
C THR A 19 -13.97 -3.66 62.12
N MET A 20 -13.65 -2.48 62.69
CA MET A 20 -13.12 -1.34 61.94
C MET A 20 -11.75 -1.63 61.36
N ASN A 21 -10.87 -2.31 62.08
CA ASN A 21 -9.57 -2.76 61.58
C ASN A 21 -9.72 -3.78 60.43
N PHE A 22 -10.64 -4.72 60.54
CA PHE A 22 -10.93 -5.71 59.48
C PHE A 22 -11.46 -5.05 58.20
N ILE A 23 -12.39 -4.10 58.33
CA ILE A 23 -12.89 -3.30 57.20
C ILE A 23 -11.78 -2.51 56.55
N ASN A 24 -10.90 -1.85 57.32
CA ASN A 24 -9.76 -1.09 56.77
C ASN A 24 -8.77 -1.99 56.02
N ILE A 25 -8.52 -3.22 56.51
CA ILE A 25 -7.67 -4.21 55.82
C ILE A 25 -8.30 -4.62 54.49
N ILE A 26 -9.61 -4.89 54.43
CA ILE A 26 -10.30 -5.24 53.19
C ILE A 26 -10.25 -4.08 52.18
N ILE A 27 -10.54 -2.85 52.61
CA ILE A 27 -10.52 -1.65 51.77
C ILE A 27 -9.10 -1.40 51.20
N SER A 28 -8.07 -1.55 52.05
CA SER A 28 -6.68 -1.36 51.59
C SER A 28 -6.26 -2.44 50.60
N ALA A 29 -6.61 -3.72 50.83
CA ALA A 29 -6.33 -4.81 49.92
C ALA A 29 -7.05 -4.65 48.58
N GLN A 30 -8.29 -4.19 48.59
CA GLN A 30 -9.06 -3.92 47.37
C GLN A 30 -8.50 -2.73 46.60
N ARG A 31 -8.08 -1.67 47.26
CA ARG A 31 -7.40 -0.53 46.68
C ARG A 31 -6.08 -0.94 46.05
N GLN A 32 -5.28 -1.78 46.69
CA GLN A 32 -4.00 -2.26 46.16
C GLN A 32 -4.19 -3.14 44.93
N ARG A 33 -5.20 -4.03 44.91
CA ARG A 33 -5.55 -4.83 43.74
C ARG A 33 -5.99 -3.96 42.56
N SER A 34 -6.82 -2.94 42.77
CA SER A 34 -7.26 -2.03 41.71
C SER A 34 -6.08 -1.20 41.16
N MET A 35 -5.16 -0.75 42.00
CA MET A 35 -3.94 -0.06 41.57
C MET A 35 -3.07 -0.94 40.67
N LEU A 36 -2.86 -2.20 41.06
CA LEU A 36 -2.10 -3.17 40.27
C LEU A 36 -2.74 -3.40 38.87
N LEU A 37 -4.08 -3.59 38.85
CA LEU A 37 -4.81 -3.79 37.60
C LEU A 37 -4.70 -2.56 36.66
N ILE A 38 -4.86 -1.36 37.21
CA ILE A 38 -4.72 -0.12 36.47
C ILE A 38 -3.28 0.04 35.88
N THR A 39 -2.29 -0.25 36.75
CA THR A 39 -0.88 -0.20 36.31
C THR A 39 -0.60 -1.19 35.19
N MET A 40 -1.04 -2.45 35.34
CA MET A 40 -0.89 -3.47 34.31
C MET A 40 -1.59 -3.08 33.02
N ALA A 41 -2.82 -2.59 33.08
CA ALA A 41 -3.57 -2.13 31.93
C ALA A 41 -2.88 -0.96 31.23
N THR A 42 -2.33 -0.01 31.98
CA THR A 42 -1.56 1.12 31.44
C THR A 42 -0.27 0.65 30.77
N VAL A 43 0.50 -0.22 31.41
CA VAL A 43 1.75 -0.76 30.84
C VAL A 43 1.46 -1.51 29.53
N LEU A 44 0.44 -2.35 29.53
CA LEU A 44 0.04 -3.08 28.32
C LEU A 44 -0.43 -2.13 27.21
N GLY A 45 -1.24 -1.13 27.55
CA GLY A 45 -1.72 -0.12 26.61
C GLY A 45 -0.59 0.69 26.01
N VAL A 46 0.34 1.18 26.83
CA VAL A 46 1.52 1.92 26.40
C VAL A 46 2.44 1.05 25.52
N ALA A 47 2.70 -0.19 25.94
CA ALA A 47 3.51 -1.13 25.17
C ALA A 47 2.90 -1.41 23.77
N LEU A 48 1.57 -1.61 23.72
CA LEU A 48 0.87 -1.84 22.45
C LEU A 48 0.92 -0.61 21.54
N THR A 49 0.61 0.57 22.05
CA THR A 49 0.60 1.81 21.26
C THR A 49 2.01 2.18 20.81
N ALA A 50 3.02 2.03 21.65
CA ALA A 50 4.42 2.23 21.27
C ALA A 50 4.87 1.25 20.18
N ARG A 51 4.52 -0.05 20.31
CA ARG A 51 4.81 -1.06 19.28
C ARG A 51 4.19 -0.70 17.92
N LEU A 52 2.94 -0.21 17.90
CA LEU A 52 2.28 0.24 16.68
C LEU A 52 2.96 1.48 16.09
N GLY A 53 3.42 2.41 16.94
CA GLY A 53 4.23 3.55 16.51
C GLY A 53 5.53 3.13 15.83
N PHE A 54 6.31 2.24 16.43
CA PHE A 54 7.54 1.71 15.84
C PHE A 54 7.28 0.91 14.55
N TRP A 55 6.19 0.14 14.50
CA TRP A 55 5.80 -0.56 13.28
C TRP A 55 5.51 0.41 12.12
N GLN A 56 4.81 1.52 12.38
CA GLN A 56 4.56 2.55 11.38
C GLN A 56 5.87 3.21 10.91
N LEU A 57 6.80 3.51 11.82
CA LEU A 57 8.12 4.04 11.45
C LEU A 57 8.88 3.07 10.53
N SER A 58 8.92 1.78 10.89
CA SER A 58 9.56 0.76 10.05
C SER A 58 8.96 0.72 8.66
N ARG A 59 7.63 0.75 8.55
CA ARG A 59 6.95 0.79 7.25
C ARG A 59 7.25 2.06 6.44
N GLY A 60 7.39 3.19 7.12
CA GLY A 60 7.85 4.43 6.49
C GLY A 60 9.24 4.28 5.88
N HIS A 61 10.20 3.80 6.65
CA HIS A 61 11.58 3.58 6.20
C HIS A 61 11.68 2.55 5.06
N ASP A 62 10.93 1.44 5.11
CA ASP A 62 10.91 0.44 4.03
C ASP A 62 10.48 1.06 2.70
N LYS A 63 9.44 1.89 2.73
CA LYS A 63 8.94 2.61 1.54
C LYS A 63 9.94 3.65 1.02
N GLU A 64 10.58 4.36 1.91
CA GLU A 64 11.60 5.36 1.57
C GLU A 64 12.81 4.70 0.90
N ALA A 65 13.29 3.58 1.46
CA ALA A 65 14.37 2.79 0.88
C ALA A 65 14.01 2.25 -0.52
N LEU A 66 12.78 1.73 -0.68
CA LEU A 66 12.29 1.27 -1.98
C LEU A 66 12.24 2.42 -2.99
N HIS A 67 11.72 3.58 -2.60
CA HIS A 67 11.66 4.76 -3.46
C HIS A 67 13.06 5.24 -3.87
N ALA A 68 14.00 5.30 -2.93
CA ALA A 68 15.40 5.65 -3.21
C ALA A 68 16.04 4.64 -4.19
N ALA A 69 15.78 3.35 -4.04
CA ALA A 69 16.26 2.32 -4.96
C ALA A 69 15.67 2.49 -6.39
N ILE A 70 14.40 2.87 -6.50
CA ILE A 70 13.77 3.16 -7.80
C ILE A 70 14.41 4.39 -8.44
N LEU A 71 14.60 5.48 -7.69
CA LEU A 71 15.23 6.69 -8.19
C LEU A 71 16.67 6.44 -8.64
N SER A 72 17.43 5.65 -7.89
CA SER A 72 18.81 5.29 -8.27
C SER A 72 18.87 4.54 -9.61
N LYS A 73 17.91 3.63 -9.87
CA LYS A 73 17.79 2.94 -11.17
C LYS A 73 17.40 3.90 -12.30
N GLN A 74 16.48 4.83 -12.03
CA GLN A 74 16.07 5.83 -13.01
C GLN A 74 17.19 6.83 -13.33
N ALA A 75 18.14 7.05 -12.42
CA ALA A 75 19.28 7.93 -12.65
C ALA A 75 20.37 7.30 -13.55
N GLN A 76 20.34 5.95 -13.69
CA GLN A 76 21.31 5.27 -14.57
C GLN A 76 21.07 5.63 -16.05
N PRO A 77 22.10 5.52 -16.91
CA PRO A 77 21.95 5.69 -18.36
C PRO A 77 20.83 4.78 -18.91
N ALA A 78 20.09 5.29 -19.88
CA ALA A 78 19.06 4.48 -20.54
C ALA A 78 19.72 3.32 -21.30
N LEU A 79 19.13 2.13 -21.18
CA LEU A 79 19.55 0.98 -21.99
C LEU A 79 19.08 1.21 -23.42
N ASP A 80 20.00 1.10 -24.36
CA ASP A 80 19.70 1.17 -25.80
C ASP A 80 19.31 -0.21 -26.36
N THR A 81 18.79 -0.22 -27.57
CA THR A 81 18.39 -1.45 -28.28
C THR A 81 19.56 -2.43 -28.42
N VAL A 82 20.76 -1.94 -28.71
CA VAL A 82 21.94 -2.80 -28.87
C VAL A 82 22.28 -3.56 -27.60
N THR A 83 22.27 -2.87 -26.47
CA THR A 83 22.51 -3.47 -25.16
C THR A 83 21.44 -4.53 -24.82
N VAL A 84 20.17 -4.21 -25.08
CA VAL A 84 19.04 -5.13 -24.86
C VAL A 84 19.14 -6.38 -25.74
N LEU A 85 19.52 -6.25 -26.99
CA LEU A 85 19.67 -7.39 -27.90
C LEU A 85 20.86 -8.27 -27.57
N LYS A 86 21.95 -7.68 -27.01
CA LYS A 86 23.11 -8.45 -26.52
C LYS A 86 22.80 -9.28 -25.28
N ASP A 87 22.08 -8.73 -24.32
CA ASP A 87 21.72 -9.42 -23.09
C ASP A 87 20.29 -9.05 -22.64
N LYS A 88 19.35 -9.91 -23.01
CA LYS A 88 17.93 -9.75 -22.63
C LYS A 88 17.68 -9.75 -21.13
N ARG A 89 18.61 -10.25 -20.31
CA ARG A 89 18.47 -10.27 -18.83
C ARG A 89 18.45 -8.87 -18.24
N VAL A 90 19.00 -7.86 -18.94
CA VAL A 90 18.91 -6.46 -18.49
C VAL A 90 17.46 -5.97 -18.40
N LEU A 91 16.55 -6.57 -19.17
CA LEU A 91 15.12 -6.28 -19.14
C LEU A 91 14.38 -6.78 -17.88
N ALA A 92 15.05 -7.56 -17.02
CA ALA A 92 14.51 -7.90 -15.70
C ALA A 92 14.65 -6.76 -14.68
N GLN A 93 15.38 -5.69 -15.03
CA GLN A 93 15.62 -4.55 -14.15
C GLN A 93 14.46 -3.55 -14.19
N VAL A 94 13.37 -3.87 -13.48
CA VAL A 94 12.21 -2.97 -13.39
C VAL A 94 12.63 -1.58 -12.90
N HIS A 95 12.04 -0.54 -13.49
CA HIS A 95 12.31 0.90 -13.32
C HIS A 95 13.55 1.43 -14.04
N GLN A 96 14.42 0.59 -14.62
CA GLN A 96 15.53 1.02 -15.46
C GLN A 96 15.01 1.77 -16.70
N ARG A 97 15.62 2.90 -17.03
CA ARG A 97 15.29 3.65 -18.25
C ARG A 97 15.74 2.89 -19.51
N VAL A 98 14.96 3.02 -20.56
CA VAL A 98 15.25 2.44 -21.87
C VAL A 98 15.01 3.46 -22.99
N SER A 99 15.78 3.35 -24.05
CA SER A 99 15.59 4.07 -25.31
C SER A 99 15.67 3.04 -26.43
N LEU A 100 14.50 2.58 -26.89
CA LEU A 100 14.39 1.44 -27.79
C LEU A 100 13.99 1.89 -29.18
N GLU A 101 14.68 1.38 -30.17
CA GLU A 101 14.34 1.52 -31.59
C GLU A 101 13.69 0.24 -32.08
N GLY A 102 12.55 0.38 -32.77
CA GLY A 102 11.81 -0.77 -33.26
C GLY A 102 10.64 -0.38 -34.16
N ARG A 103 9.87 -1.35 -34.56
CA ARG A 103 8.68 -1.19 -35.40
C ARG A 103 7.43 -1.59 -34.59
N TRP A 104 6.42 -0.74 -34.59
CA TRP A 104 5.13 -1.05 -34.03
C TRP A 104 4.45 -2.23 -34.74
N LEU A 105 3.76 -3.09 -33.97
CA LEU A 105 2.85 -4.10 -34.49
C LEU A 105 1.40 -3.67 -34.20
N PRO A 106 0.83 -2.71 -34.97
CA PRO A 106 -0.44 -2.05 -34.62
C PRO A 106 -1.64 -3.00 -34.65
N LYS A 107 -1.59 -4.09 -35.43
CA LYS A 107 -2.65 -5.11 -35.48
C LYS A 107 -2.86 -5.83 -34.16
N HIS A 108 -1.88 -5.78 -33.26
CA HIS A 108 -1.87 -6.41 -31.94
C HIS A 108 -2.01 -5.39 -30.80
N THR A 109 -2.56 -4.22 -31.10
CA THR A 109 -2.84 -3.22 -30.05
C THR A 109 -4.02 -3.68 -29.18
N VAL A 110 -3.83 -3.59 -27.86
CA VAL A 110 -4.83 -3.95 -26.83
C VAL A 110 -5.10 -2.73 -25.95
N TYR A 111 -6.37 -2.59 -25.57
CA TYR A 111 -6.86 -1.53 -24.70
C TYR A 111 -7.29 -2.16 -23.37
N LEU A 112 -6.54 -1.93 -22.31
CA LEU A 112 -6.91 -2.41 -20.97
C LEU A 112 -7.91 -1.46 -20.34
N GLU A 113 -9.13 -1.92 -20.13
CA GLU A 113 -10.19 -1.13 -19.51
C GLU A 113 -10.05 -1.06 -17.98
N ASN A 114 -10.86 -0.19 -17.35
CA ASN A 114 -10.86 0.06 -15.91
C ASN A 114 -9.50 0.54 -15.37
N ARG A 115 -8.84 1.38 -16.14
CA ARG A 115 -7.56 2.02 -15.74
C ARG A 115 -7.80 3.52 -15.52
N PRO A 116 -8.10 3.93 -14.28
CA PRO A 116 -8.33 5.34 -14.00
C PRO A 116 -7.03 6.13 -14.09
N MET A 117 -7.11 7.34 -14.67
CA MET A 117 -6.04 8.33 -14.66
C MET A 117 -6.61 9.69 -14.32
N GLN A 118 -6.02 10.37 -13.32
CA GLN A 118 -6.49 11.68 -12.82
C GLN A 118 -8.01 11.72 -12.50
N GLY A 119 -8.54 10.65 -11.87
CA GLY A 119 -9.94 10.55 -11.48
C GLY A 119 -10.91 10.23 -12.63
N ARG A 120 -10.44 10.05 -13.86
CA ARG A 120 -11.24 9.71 -15.03
C ARG A 120 -11.05 8.25 -15.42
N SER A 121 -12.16 7.56 -15.75
CA SER A 121 -12.09 6.18 -16.26
C SER A 121 -11.58 6.16 -17.71
N GLY A 122 -10.77 5.15 -18.04
CA GLY A 122 -10.21 5.02 -19.38
C GLY A 122 -9.48 3.71 -19.60
N PHE A 123 -8.64 3.71 -20.63
CA PHE A 123 -7.91 2.55 -21.10
C PHE A 123 -6.40 2.83 -21.12
N ILE A 124 -5.62 1.86 -20.68
CA ILE A 124 -4.19 1.82 -21.02
C ILE A 124 -4.04 1.14 -22.37
N VAL A 125 -3.34 1.79 -23.30
CA VAL A 125 -3.09 1.28 -24.63
C VAL A 125 -1.75 0.55 -24.65
N LEU A 126 -1.77 -0.72 -25.03
CA LEU A 126 -0.59 -1.56 -25.18
C LEU A 126 -0.40 -1.92 -26.65
N THR A 127 0.81 -1.73 -27.14
CA THR A 127 1.18 -2.14 -28.50
C THR A 127 2.54 -2.84 -28.43
N PRO A 128 2.70 -4.02 -29.06
CA PRO A 128 4.01 -4.64 -29.18
C PRO A 128 4.93 -3.81 -30.09
N LEU A 129 6.19 -3.68 -29.66
CA LEU A 129 7.29 -3.05 -30.41
C LEU A 129 8.30 -4.13 -30.76
N GLN A 130 8.44 -4.43 -32.03
CA GLN A 130 9.42 -5.38 -32.53
C GLN A 130 10.78 -4.70 -32.64
N LEU A 131 11.77 -5.19 -31.91
CA LEU A 131 13.15 -4.68 -31.93
C LEU A 131 13.98 -5.36 -33.04
N ASP A 132 13.81 -6.68 -33.16
CA ASP A 132 14.38 -7.50 -34.24
C ASP A 132 13.44 -8.67 -34.58
N ALA A 133 13.88 -9.58 -35.48
CA ALA A 133 13.06 -10.71 -35.90
C ALA A 133 12.66 -11.67 -34.77
N ALA A 134 13.41 -11.70 -33.64
CA ALA A 134 13.21 -12.65 -32.52
C ALA A 134 12.85 -11.97 -31.19
N THR A 135 12.82 -10.64 -31.13
CA THR A 135 12.68 -9.89 -29.89
C THR A 135 11.62 -8.82 -30.01
N THR A 136 10.59 -8.94 -29.23
CA THR A 136 9.50 -7.94 -29.14
C THR A 136 9.32 -7.55 -27.68
N VAL A 137 9.02 -6.29 -27.42
CA VAL A 137 8.64 -5.78 -26.09
C VAL A 137 7.19 -5.31 -26.13
N LEU A 138 6.47 -5.49 -25.03
CA LEU A 138 5.12 -4.96 -24.90
C LEU A 138 5.17 -3.55 -24.33
N VAL A 139 4.75 -2.57 -25.08
CA VAL A 139 4.83 -1.16 -24.67
C VAL A 139 3.46 -0.67 -24.19
N GLN A 140 3.39 -0.18 -22.96
CA GLN A 140 2.29 0.64 -22.45
C GLN A 140 2.51 2.05 -23.01
N ARG A 141 1.89 2.34 -24.16
CA ARG A 141 2.10 3.57 -24.92
C ARG A 141 1.55 4.81 -24.25
N GLY A 142 0.42 4.66 -23.56
CA GLY A 142 -0.26 5.78 -22.94
C GLY A 142 -1.68 5.40 -22.52
N TRP A 143 -2.44 6.41 -22.21
CA TRP A 143 -3.81 6.28 -21.71
C TRP A 143 -4.75 7.13 -22.59
N ILE A 144 -5.99 6.61 -22.80
CA ILE A 144 -7.08 7.34 -23.45
C ILE A 144 -8.32 7.34 -22.53
N PRO A 145 -9.12 8.41 -22.52
CA PRO A 145 -10.36 8.44 -21.78
C PRO A 145 -11.39 7.49 -22.38
N ARG A 146 -12.22 6.89 -21.54
CA ARG A 146 -13.38 6.13 -21.97
C ARG A 146 -14.44 7.09 -22.52
N HIS A 147 -15.08 6.71 -23.64
CA HIS A 147 -16.24 7.43 -24.14
C HIS A 147 -17.40 7.33 -23.16
N GLN A 148 -18.12 8.43 -22.92
CA GLN A 148 -19.13 8.49 -21.84
C GLN A 148 -20.37 7.64 -22.12
N GLN A 149 -20.80 7.55 -23.38
CA GLN A 149 -22.03 6.88 -23.78
C GLN A 149 -21.78 5.46 -24.30
N ASP A 150 -20.66 5.24 -24.97
CA ASP A 150 -20.33 3.93 -25.56
C ASP A 150 -18.89 3.53 -25.22
N ARG A 151 -18.77 2.50 -24.39
CA ARG A 151 -17.46 1.98 -23.96
C ARG A 151 -16.65 1.32 -25.08
N THR A 152 -17.30 0.94 -26.19
CA THR A 152 -16.66 0.30 -27.32
C THR A 152 -16.06 1.30 -28.30
N LEU A 153 -16.46 2.56 -28.19
CA LEU A 153 -15.95 3.64 -29.03
C LEU A 153 -14.59 4.13 -28.49
N LEU A 154 -13.54 3.72 -29.17
CA LEU A 154 -12.17 4.09 -28.83
C LEU A 154 -11.77 5.37 -29.57
N ALA A 155 -11.09 6.28 -28.85
CA ALA A 155 -10.47 7.44 -29.48
C ALA A 155 -9.39 6.99 -30.49
N PRO A 156 -9.26 7.66 -31.63
CA PRO A 156 -8.23 7.33 -32.61
C PRO A 156 -6.84 7.57 -32.00
N ILE A 157 -5.93 6.66 -32.26
CA ILE A 157 -4.52 6.77 -31.89
C ILE A 157 -3.67 6.75 -33.16
N GLU A 158 -2.71 7.64 -33.22
CA GLU A 158 -1.76 7.65 -34.29
C GLU A 158 -0.68 6.60 -34.03
N THR A 159 -0.35 5.79 -35.04
CA THR A 159 0.72 4.80 -34.94
C THR A 159 1.64 4.97 -36.14
N PRO A 160 2.79 5.62 -35.92
CA PRO A 160 3.76 5.85 -36.99
C PRO A 160 4.19 4.54 -37.66
N GLN A 161 4.33 4.57 -38.98
CA GLN A 161 4.85 3.46 -39.76
C GLN A 161 6.38 3.51 -39.81
N GLY A 162 7.01 2.35 -39.94
CA GLY A 162 8.48 2.24 -40.02
C GLY A 162 9.14 2.12 -38.62
N GLN A 163 10.41 2.50 -38.59
CA GLN A 163 11.20 2.48 -37.36
C GLN A 163 10.91 3.70 -36.52
N VAL A 164 10.69 3.48 -35.24
CA VAL A 164 10.42 4.53 -34.26
C VAL A 164 11.35 4.37 -33.08
N GLN A 165 11.64 5.48 -32.40
CA GLN A 165 12.35 5.50 -31.13
C GLN A 165 11.32 5.67 -29.99
N VAL A 166 11.41 4.83 -28.97
CA VAL A 166 10.54 4.84 -27.79
C VAL A 166 11.40 5.01 -26.54
N ASN A 167 11.18 6.10 -25.82
CA ASN A 167 11.80 6.33 -24.53
C ASN A 167 10.83 5.94 -23.42
N GLY A 168 11.35 5.24 -22.42
CA GLY A 168 10.51 4.74 -21.35
C GLY A 168 11.31 4.15 -20.21
N ARG A 169 10.63 3.32 -19.45
CA ARG A 169 11.25 2.51 -18.39
C ARG A 169 10.71 1.09 -18.41
N ILE A 170 11.53 0.15 -18.00
CA ILE A 170 11.08 -1.24 -17.83
C ILE A 170 10.00 -1.25 -16.73
N ALA A 171 8.88 -1.86 -17.01
CA ALA A 171 7.75 -1.98 -16.12
C ALA A 171 7.49 -3.46 -15.75
N ALA A 172 6.86 -3.68 -14.62
CA ALA A 172 6.23 -4.96 -14.36
C ALA A 172 5.11 -5.24 -15.37
N ALA A 173 4.64 -6.48 -15.44
CA ALA A 173 3.43 -6.79 -16.21
C ALA A 173 2.28 -5.85 -15.82
N PRO A 174 1.36 -5.55 -16.74
CA PRO A 174 0.20 -4.72 -16.42
C PRO A 174 -0.53 -5.28 -15.21
N SER A 175 -0.92 -4.40 -14.26
CA SER A 175 -1.65 -4.83 -13.07
C SER A 175 -2.95 -5.52 -13.44
N GLU A 176 -3.26 -6.63 -12.77
CA GLU A 176 -4.56 -7.28 -12.89
C GLU A 176 -5.60 -6.56 -12.04
N VAL A 177 -6.78 -6.35 -12.61
CA VAL A 177 -7.95 -5.83 -11.89
C VAL A 177 -8.82 -7.02 -11.54
N MET A 178 -9.23 -7.08 -10.27
CA MET A 178 -10.15 -8.12 -9.81
C MET A 178 -11.50 -7.92 -10.51
N GLY A 179 -11.85 -8.81 -11.44
CA GLY A 179 -13.13 -8.81 -12.11
C GLY A 179 -14.18 -9.50 -11.24
N LEU A 180 -15.32 -8.86 -11.04
CA LEU A 180 -16.52 -9.47 -10.42
C LEU A 180 -17.36 -10.30 -11.41
N GLY A 181 -16.82 -10.67 -12.55
CA GLY A 181 -17.50 -11.47 -13.55
C GLY A 181 -16.51 -12.07 -14.53
N GLU A 182 -16.61 -13.36 -14.66
CA GLU A 182 -16.02 -14.25 -15.66
C GLU A 182 -14.63 -13.85 -16.17
N ALA A 183 -13.62 -14.51 -15.63
CA ALA A 183 -12.47 -14.88 -16.43
C ALA A 183 -13.05 -15.60 -17.67
N VAL A 184 -13.17 -14.91 -18.80
CA VAL A 184 -13.40 -15.59 -20.07
C VAL A 184 -12.19 -16.47 -20.27
N ASP A 185 -12.40 -17.72 -19.97
CA ASP A 185 -11.45 -18.80 -20.04
C ASP A 185 -10.70 -18.77 -21.38
N ALA A 186 -9.40 -18.67 -21.29
CA ALA A 186 -8.48 -19.03 -22.37
C ALA A 186 -8.57 -20.53 -22.77
N THR A 187 -9.60 -21.24 -22.29
CA THR A 187 -9.77 -22.70 -22.45
C THR A 187 -10.87 -23.12 -23.43
N THR A 188 -11.72 -22.22 -23.89
CA THR A 188 -12.64 -22.54 -24.97
C THR A 188 -12.02 -22.16 -26.31
N GLY A 189 -11.50 -23.15 -27.02
CA GLY A 189 -10.87 -23.04 -28.32
C GLY A 189 -11.80 -22.61 -29.47
N GLN A 190 -12.60 -21.59 -29.27
CA GLN A 190 -13.28 -20.91 -30.34
C GLN A 190 -12.53 -19.62 -30.63
N ALA A 191 -12.06 -19.48 -31.88
CA ALA A 191 -11.50 -18.27 -32.46
C ALA A 191 -12.54 -17.15 -32.48
N THR A 192 -12.92 -16.68 -31.30
CA THR A 192 -13.71 -15.45 -31.13
C THR A 192 -12.76 -14.34 -31.54
N ARG A 193 -13.14 -13.58 -32.53
CA ARG A 193 -12.47 -12.32 -32.99
C ARG A 193 -12.15 -11.54 -31.71
N GLN A 194 -10.89 -11.62 -31.29
CA GLN A 194 -10.47 -11.09 -29.99
C GLN A 194 -10.67 -9.59 -30.04
N LEU A 195 -11.60 -9.10 -29.21
CA LEU A 195 -11.86 -7.68 -29.09
C LEU A 195 -10.56 -7.00 -28.61
N PRO A 196 -10.19 -5.84 -29.16
CA PRO A 196 -9.00 -5.12 -28.71
C PRO A 196 -9.12 -4.62 -27.26
N ILE A 197 -10.33 -4.59 -26.70
CA ILE A 197 -10.62 -4.19 -25.32
C ILE A 197 -10.59 -5.41 -24.42
N ARG A 198 -9.72 -5.36 -23.39
CA ARG A 198 -9.56 -6.44 -22.39
C ARG A 198 -9.55 -5.84 -20.99
N GLN A 199 -10.02 -6.59 -20.01
CA GLN A 199 -9.92 -6.19 -18.62
C GLN A 199 -8.52 -6.46 -18.06
N ASN A 200 -7.98 -7.64 -18.35
CA ASN A 200 -6.66 -8.08 -17.94
C ASN A 200 -5.88 -8.63 -19.14
N LEU A 201 -4.56 -8.67 -19.02
CA LEU A 201 -3.68 -9.22 -20.05
C LEU A 201 -2.59 -10.08 -19.40
N ASN A 202 -2.65 -11.38 -19.65
CA ASN A 202 -1.53 -12.26 -19.36
C ASN A 202 -0.51 -12.15 -20.49
N VAL A 203 0.68 -11.63 -20.20
CA VAL A 203 1.73 -11.35 -21.21
C VAL A 203 2.21 -12.61 -21.91
N ALA A 204 2.32 -13.74 -21.19
CA ALA A 204 2.76 -15.00 -21.78
C ALA A 204 1.71 -15.59 -22.76
N ALA A 205 0.43 -15.57 -22.34
CA ALA A 205 -0.66 -15.99 -23.23
C ALA A 205 -0.76 -15.07 -24.47
N PHE A 206 -0.59 -13.76 -24.29
CA PHE A 206 -0.60 -12.81 -25.37
C PHE A 206 0.58 -12.97 -26.32
N SER A 207 1.78 -13.32 -25.81
CA SER A 207 2.95 -13.65 -26.62
C SER A 207 2.66 -14.82 -27.57
N ASN A 208 2.02 -15.86 -27.08
CA ASN A 208 1.60 -17.01 -27.88
C ASN A 208 0.53 -16.64 -28.91
N GLU A 209 -0.45 -15.83 -28.51
CA GLU A 209 -1.55 -15.35 -29.35
C GLU A 209 -1.05 -14.59 -30.59
N ILE A 210 -0.07 -13.71 -30.41
CA ILE A 210 0.47 -12.87 -31.50
C ILE A 210 1.60 -13.55 -32.28
N GLY A 211 2.04 -14.74 -31.83
CA GLY A 211 3.16 -15.46 -32.44
C GLY A 211 4.51 -14.73 -32.34
N ALA A 212 4.68 -13.84 -31.33
CA ALA A 212 5.91 -13.09 -31.13
C ALA A 212 6.40 -13.20 -29.69
N THR A 213 7.70 -13.38 -29.50
CA THR A 213 8.30 -13.51 -28.17
C THR A 213 8.35 -12.17 -27.45
N LEU A 214 7.47 -11.97 -26.49
CA LEU A 214 7.45 -10.80 -25.63
C LEU A 214 8.43 -11.00 -24.46
N VAL A 215 9.54 -10.27 -24.47
CA VAL A 215 10.62 -10.43 -23.48
C VAL A 215 10.49 -9.50 -22.28
N ALA A 216 9.75 -8.41 -22.38
CA ALA A 216 9.52 -7.47 -21.29
C ALA A 216 8.31 -6.58 -21.57
N THR A 217 7.90 -5.87 -20.52
CA THR A 217 6.96 -4.75 -20.62
C THR A 217 7.69 -3.43 -20.39
N VAL A 218 7.41 -2.43 -21.21
CA VAL A 218 7.98 -1.07 -21.14
C VAL A 218 6.86 -0.07 -20.96
N LEU A 219 7.03 0.87 -20.04
CA LEU A 219 6.15 2.02 -19.88
C LEU A 219 6.76 3.21 -20.64
N GLN A 220 6.08 3.67 -21.68
CA GLN A 220 6.53 4.82 -22.47
C GLN A 220 6.40 6.12 -21.68
N THR A 221 7.44 6.96 -21.70
CA THR A 221 7.51 8.22 -20.94
C THR A 221 7.77 9.44 -21.81
N ASP A 222 7.75 9.28 -23.12
CA ASP A 222 7.82 10.40 -24.07
C ASP A 222 6.68 11.41 -23.83
N ALA A 223 6.78 12.59 -24.40
CA ALA A 223 5.73 13.59 -24.34
C ALA A 223 4.37 13.04 -24.83
N ASN A 224 3.28 13.69 -24.42
CA ASN A 224 1.93 13.33 -24.85
C ASN A 224 1.77 13.59 -26.34
N THR A 225 1.89 12.55 -27.13
CA THR A 225 1.75 12.53 -28.60
C THR A 225 0.79 11.43 -29.01
N ASP A 226 0.49 11.29 -30.28
CA ASP A 226 -0.26 10.17 -30.87
C ASP A 226 -1.72 10.04 -30.33
N GLY A 227 -2.28 11.11 -29.72
CA GLY A 227 -3.58 11.06 -29.06
C GLY A 227 -3.55 10.39 -27.69
N LEU A 228 -2.37 10.07 -27.15
CA LEU A 228 -2.16 9.34 -25.90
C LEU A 228 -1.66 10.25 -24.79
N GLN A 229 -2.22 10.07 -23.59
CA GLN A 229 -1.77 10.73 -22.37
C GLN A 229 -0.76 9.84 -21.62
N ARG A 230 0.33 10.42 -21.15
CA ARG A 230 1.41 9.73 -20.42
C ARG A 230 1.63 10.33 -19.03
N ASN A 231 0.60 10.93 -18.46
CA ASN A 231 0.62 11.49 -17.12
C ASN A 231 0.53 10.35 -16.08
N TRP A 232 1.51 9.44 -16.16
CA TRP A 232 1.56 8.28 -15.26
C TRP A 232 1.65 8.75 -13.82
N PRO A 233 0.97 8.04 -12.89
CA PRO A 233 1.11 8.33 -11.47
C PRO A 233 2.59 8.30 -11.06
N GLU A 234 3.01 9.31 -10.33
CA GLU A 234 4.35 9.34 -9.78
C GLU A 234 4.53 8.20 -8.77
N ILE A 235 5.72 7.61 -8.80
CA ILE A 235 6.11 6.61 -7.81
C ILE A 235 6.50 7.38 -6.56
N THR A 236 5.50 7.79 -5.77
CA THR A 236 5.73 8.46 -4.49
C THR A 236 5.94 7.44 -3.38
N ALA A 237 6.81 7.74 -2.45
CA ALA A 237 7.00 6.87 -1.28
C ALA A 237 5.74 6.80 -0.40
N GLY A 238 4.90 7.87 -0.41
CA GLY A 238 3.69 7.96 0.42
C GLY A 238 3.99 7.79 1.91
N VAL A 239 5.15 8.29 2.34
CA VAL A 239 5.73 8.07 3.70
C VAL A 239 5.01 8.90 4.74
N GLU A 240 4.50 10.07 4.34
CA GLU A 240 3.89 11.09 5.21
C GLU A 240 2.75 10.49 6.05
N LYS A 241 1.96 9.60 5.45
CA LYS A 241 0.87 8.91 6.15
C LYS A 241 1.40 8.03 7.30
N HIS A 242 2.50 7.32 7.08
CA HIS A 242 3.10 6.46 8.09
C HIS A 242 3.71 7.27 9.25
N TRP A 243 4.37 8.38 8.95
CA TRP A 243 4.90 9.30 9.96
C TRP A 243 3.76 9.94 10.78
N GLY A 244 2.67 10.36 10.13
CA GLY A 244 1.48 10.86 10.80
C GLY A 244 0.86 9.83 11.74
N TYR A 245 0.70 8.59 11.30
CA TYR A 245 0.20 7.51 12.16
C TYR A 245 1.17 7.15 13.30
N ALA A 246 2.48 7.14 13.05
CA ALA A 246 3.47 6.92 14.11
C ALA A 246 3.36 7.98 15.20
N PHE A 247 3.26 9.25 14.80
CA PHE A 247 3.05 10.36 15.74
C PHE A 247 1.78 10.16 16.58
N GLN A 248 0.66 9.78 15.96
CA GLN A 248 -0.60 9.54 16.68
C GLN A 248 -0.46 8.42 17.71
N TRP A 249 0.20 7.31 17.38
CA TRP A 249 0.41 6.21 18.29
C TRP A 249 1.29 6.59 19.49
N PHE A 250 2.38 7.33 19.26
CA PHE A 250 3.22 7.82 20.34
C PHE A 250 2.52 8.88 21.19
N ALA A 251 1.71 9.76 20.59
CA ALA A 251 0.90 10.72 21.34
C ALA A 251 -0.11 10.01 22.24
N LEU A 252 -0.76 8.95 21.76
CA LEU A 252 -1.65 8.12 22.58
C LEU A 252 -0.92 7.45 23.76
N ALA A 253 0.29 6.93 23.52
CA ALA A 253 1.13 6.37 24.59
C ALA A 253 1.46 7.43 25.65
N ALA A 254 1.84 8.64 25.22
CA ALA A 254 2.13 9.76 26.10
C ALA A 254 0.90 10.18 26.93
N VAL A 255 -0.28 10.30 26.30
CA VAL A 255 -1.52 10.63 26.99
C VAL A 255 -1.89 9.57 28.05
N GLN A 256 -1.74 8.29 27.74
CA GLN A 256 -1.98 7.20 28.71
C GLN A 256 -1.06 7.34 29.92
N LEU A 257 0.23 7.62 29.74
CA LEU A 257 1.17 7.86 30.81
C LEU A 257 0.80 9.09 31.64
N LEU A 258 0.47 10.21 30.98
CA LEU A 258 0.06 11.44 31.67
C LEU A 258 -1.19 11.23 32.52
N LEU A 259 -2.21 10.54 31.98
CA LEU A 259 -3.41 10.19 32.72
C LEU A 259 -3.12 9.27 33.91
N TYR A 260 -2.26 8.28 33.72
CA TYR A 260 -1.83 7.40 34.79
C TYR A 260 -1.17 8.19 35.92
N PHE A 261 -0.19 9.05 35.61
CA PHE A 261 0.48 9.90 36.59
C PHE A 261 -0.52 10.84 37.30
N TRP A 262 -1.43 11.46 36.55
CA TRP A 262 -2.44 12.32 37.10
C TRP A 262 -3.32 11.60 38.11
N TYR A 263 -3.86 10.45 37.75
CA TYR A 263 -4.78 9.69 38.63
C TYR A 263 -4.09 9.07 39.84
N GLN A 264 -2.87 8.56 39.63
CA GLN A 264 -2.16 7.80 40.68
C GLN A 264 -1.45 8.71 41.69
N TRP A 265 -0.94 9.85 41.24
CA TRP A 265 -0.05 10.72 42.04
C TRP A 265 -0.67 12.08 42.33
N ILE A 266 -1.22 12.79 41.37
CA ILE A 266 -1.67 14.18 41.57
C ILE A 266 -3.04 14.25 42.23
N LYS A 267 -4.01 13.46 41.77
CA LYS A 267 -5.38 13.48 42.35
C LYS A 267 -5.44 13.15 43.83
N PRO A 268 -4.73 12.14 44.37
CA PRO A 268 -4.74 11.86 45.82
C PRO A 268 -4.19 13.03 46.65
N TYR A 269 -3.10 13.69 46.19
CA TYR A 269 -2.53 14.84 46.93
C TYR A 269 -3.47 16.05 47.04
N ARG A 270 -4.34 16.26 46.04
CA ARG A 270 -5.32 17.37 46.08
C ARG A 270 -6.50 17.13 46.99
N HIS A 271 -6.83 15.91 47.35
CA HIS A 271 -7.91 15.56 48.26
C HIS A 271 -7.42 15.39 49.72
N ALA A 272 -6.12 15.46 49.95
CA ALA A 272 -5.51 15.38 51.30
C ALA A 272 -5.23 16.76 51.91
N ARG A 273 -5.51 17.84 51.19
CA ARG A 273 -5.53 19.22 51.66
C ARG A 273 -6.97 19.70 51.77
#